data_69b781ecc57cce333493d0aa2f87af2c
#
_entry.id   69b781ecc57cce333493d0aa2f87af2c
#
_cell.length_a   1.000
_cell.length_b   1.000
_cell.length_c   1.000
_cell.angle_alpha   90.00
_cell.angle_beta   90.00
_cell.angle_gamma   90.00
#
_symmetry.space_group_name_H-M   'P 1'
#
loop_
_entity.id
_entity.type
_entity.pdbx_description
1 polymer ?
#
loop_
_entity_poly.entity_id
_entity_poly.type
_entity_poly.pdbx_seq_one_letter_code
_entity_poly.pdbx_strand_id
1 'polypeptide(L)'
;MSFLEKLGKLVVMGSVAVVLGGVSLPSRAVPVLELFDGTTNKIVTDNGVGDLDPTTGSVLFAGAIGVWNINVTTGVTSPVTVGPYPHLILSSTDNSTGAGTLRVRFYDNANLAAVGTVIGASVGGTLVNRAGSNVDWDVYVNAVSIMGNPANFTTPGAFSVNTTGAPFTQAAGYTLMNEFILTHTGSGTSTVTIESQIPEPASLLLLGAGLIGLGFSRRRKGKTA
;
A
#
# COMPACT_ATOMS: atom_id res chain seq x y z
N MET A 1 -30.48 -24.96 -57.01
CA MET A 1 -29.85 -24.51 -55.78
C MET A 1 -29.42 -23.08 -55.96
N SER A 2 -30.16 -22.18 -55.35
CA SER A 2 -30.09 -20.76 -55.58
C SER A 2 -28.87 -20.12 -54.91
N PHE A 3 -28.29 -19.16 -55.62
CA PHE A 3 -27.13 -18.35 -55.21
C PHE A 3 -27.36 -17.60 -53.87
N LEU A 4 -28.62 -17.49 -53.45
CA LEU A 4 -29.03 -16.83 -52.19
C LEU A 4 -28.81 -17.64 -50.90
N GLU A 5 -28.65 -19.00 -51.02
CA GLU A 5 -28.40 -19.82 -49.85
C GLU A 5 -26.93 -19.77 -49.35
N LYS A 6 -26.00 -19.33 -50.21
CA LYS A 6 -24.58 -19.20 -49.83
C LYS A 6 -24.22 -17.88 -49.17
N LEU A 7 -25.09 -16.85 -49.29
CA LEU A 7 -24.83 -15.56 -48.65
C LEU A 7 -25.22 -15.52 -47.16
N GLY A 8 -26.09 -16.43 -46.72
CA GLY A 8 -26.56 -16.47 -45.32
C GLY A 8 -25.59 -17.04 -44.29
N LYS A 9 -24.50 -17.69 -44.74
CA LYS A 9 -23.50 -18.32 -43.84
C LYS A 9 -22.23 -17.48 -43.64
N LEU A 10 -22.10 -16.34 -44.31
CA LEU A 10 -20.87 -15.53 -44.28
C LEU A 10 -20.98 -14.28 -43.38
N VAL A 11 -22.11 -14.05 -42.72
CA VAL A 11 -22.37 -12.81 -41.95
C VAL A 11 -22.26 -13.02 -40.44
N VAL A 12 -21.92 -14.21 -39.94
CA VAL A 12 -21.80 -14.46 -38.49
C VAL A 12 -20.34 -14.60 -38.02
N MET A 13 -19.37 -14.36 -38.89
CA MET A 13 -17.95 -14.40 -38.54
C MET A 13 -17.29 -13.02 -38.68
N GLY A 14 -17.92 -12.01 -38.18
CA GLY A 14 -17.34 -10.66 -38.24
C GLY A 14 -17.78 -9.83 -37.06
N SER A 15 -16.79 -9.44 -36.27
CA SER A 15 -16.83 -8.34 -35.32
C SER A 15 -16.97 -8.73 -33.85
N VAL A 16 -16.07 -9.53 -33.33
CA VAL A 16 -15.47 -9.18 -32.03
C VAL A 16 -14.30 -8.28 -32.35
N ALA A 17 -14.58 -7.05 -32.74
CA ALA A 17 -13.63 -5.97 -32.58
C ALA A 17 -13.48 -5.79 -31.07
N VAL A 18 -12.43 -6.41 -30.50
CA VAL A 18 -11.91 -6.02 -29.20
C VAL A 18 -11.51 -4.57 -29.38
N VAL A 19 -12.38 -3.66 -28.91
CA VAL A 19 -12.01 -2.29 -28.62
C VAL A 19 -11.00 -2.41 -27.47
N LEU A 20 -9.75 -2.60 -27.81
CA LEU A 20 -8.62 -2.21 -26.99
C LEU A 20 -8.63 -0.68 -27.00
N GLY A 21 -9.67 -0.09 -26.38
CA GLY A 21 -9.64 1.29 -25.96
C GLY A 21 -8.37 1.43 -25.14
N GLY A 22 -7.49 2.33 -25.58
CA GLY A 22 -6.25 2.61 -24.89
C GLY A 22 -6.57 2.83 -23.43
N VAL A 23 -6.25 1.85 -22.59
CA VAL A 23 -6.23 2.00 -21.15
C VAL A 23 -5.09 2.98 -20.94
N SER A 24 -5.40 4.27 -20.84
CA SER A 24 -4.46 5.23 -20.28
C SER A 24 -4.12 4.67 -18.92
N LEU A 25 -2.91 4.13 -18.77
CA LEU A 25 -2.40 3.75 -17.47
C LEU A 25 -2.52 4.99 -16.60
N PRO A 26 -3.22 4.95 -15.48
CA PRO A 26 -3.32 6.09 -14.59
C PRO A 26 -1.89 6.54 -14.29
N SER A 27 -1.66 7.85 -14.41
CA SER A 27 -0.40 8.46 -13.96
C SER A 27 -0.21 8.03 -12.51
N ARG A 28 0.82 7.23 -12.25
CA ARG A 28 1.15 6.82 -10.88
C ARG A 28 1.53 8.06 -10.09
N ALA A 29 0.96 8.20 -8.93
CA ALA A 29 1.49 9.12 -7.95
C ALA A 29 2.90 8.67 -7.56
N VAL A 30 3.73 9.63 -7.20
CA VAL A 30 5.10 9.39 -6.77
C VAL A 30 5.05 9.18 -5.25
N PRO A 31 5.44 8.00 -4.74
CA PRO A 31 5.46 7.77 -3.30
C PRO A 31 6.47 8.69 -2.60
N VAL A 32 6.15 9.06 -1.38
CA VAL A 32 6.92 10.03 -0.60
C VAL A 32 7.18 9.50 0.80
N LEU A 33 8.44 9.62 1.22
CA LEU A 33 8.90 9.42 2.59
C LEU A 33 9.15 10.76 3.25
N GLU A 34 8.57 10.99 4.43
CA GLU A 34 8.77 12.18 5.25
C GLU A 34 9.31 11.78 6.62
N LEU A 35 10.40 12.43 7.06
CA LEU A 35 10.98 12.29 8.39
C LEU A 35 11.00 13.66 9.07
N PHE A 36 10.58 13.72 10.33
CA PHE A 36 10.53 14.97 11.11
C PHE A 36 10.93 14.72 12.56
N ASP A 37 11.95 15.45 13.05
CA ASP A 37 12.49 15.33 14.41
C ASP A 37 11.95 16.36 15.40
N GLY A 38 10.91 17.11 15.01
CA GLY A 38 10.41 18.26 15.78
C GLY A 38 10.94 19.60 15.31
N THR A 39 12.03 19.63 14.55
CA THR A 39 12.69 20.86 14.07
C THR A 39 12.96 20.79 12.58
N THR A 40 13.53 19.69 12.14
CA THR A 40 13.97 19.46 10.75
C THR A 40 12.99 18.55 10.04
N ASN A 41 12.54 18.94 8.85
CA ASN A 41 11.74 18.11 7.97
C ASN A 41 12.59 17.64 6.78
N LYS A 42 12.65 16.33 6.55
CA LYS A 42 13.28 15.71 5.40
C LYS A 42 12.24 15.00 4.57
N ILE A 43 12.07 15.43 3.33
CA ILE A 43 11.16 14.82 2.36
C ILE A 43 12.01 14.16 1.28
N VAL A 44 11.71 12.90 0.98
CA VAL A 44 12.35 12.10 -0.06
C VAL A 44 11.24 11.52 -0.94
N THR A 45 11.29 11.84 -2.22
CA THR A 45 10.35 11.31 -3.22
C THR A 45 11.00 10.18 -4.00
N ASP A 46 10.23 9.21 -4.40
CA ASP A 46 10.68 8.09 -5.25
C ASP A 46 11.44 8.60 -6.48
N ASN A 47 12.64 8.07 -6.72
CA ASN A 47 13.60 8.50 -7.73
C ASN A 47 13.98 10.00 -7.65
N GLY A 48 13.75 10.66 -6.52
CA GLY A 48 14.07 12.06 -6.26
C GLY A 48 15.39 12.25 -5.51
N VAL A 49 15.67 13.52 -5.18
CA VAL A 49 16.88 13.86 -4.43
C VAL A 49 16.85 13.27 -3.02
N GLY A 50 17.83 12.45 -2.70
CA GLY A 50 17.98 11.80 -1.40
C GLY A 50 17.40 10.39 -1.34
N ASP A 51 16.75 9.94 -2.39
CA ASP A 51 16.38 8.54 -2.56
C ASP A 51 17.62 7.74 -2.95
N LEU A 52 17.88 6.67 -2.22
CA LEU A 52 19.02 5.77 -2.44
C LEU A 52 18.61 4.50 -3.21
N ASP A 53 17.32 4.30 -3.47
CA ASP A 53 16.81 3.16 -4.25
C ASP A 53 16.24 3.63 -5.59
N PRO A 54 16.85 3.24 -6.72
CA PRO A 54 16.35 3.63 -8.04
C PRO A 54 15.10 2.84 -8.50
N THR A 55 14.55 1.98 -7.65
CA THR A 55 13.42 1.12 -7.98
C THR A 55 12.11 1.91 -7.84
N THR A 56 11.39 2.14 -8.92
CA THR A 56 10.08 2.82 -8.88
C THR A 56 9.12 2.14 -7.92
N GLY A 57 8.52 2.92 -7.01
CA GLY A 57 7.65 2.44 -5.95
C GLY A 57 8.40 2.05 -4.67
N SER A 58 9.70 2.29 -4.60
CA SER A 58 10.53 2.14 -3.40
C SER A 58 11.26 3.44 -3.10
N VAL A 59 11.29 3.83 -1.83
CA VAL A 59 12.04 5.01 -1.36
C VAL A 59 12.94 4.55 -0.23
N LEU A 60 14.24 4.79 -0.35
CA LEU A 60 15.25 4.45 0.65
C LEU A 60 15.98 5.70 1.13
N PHE A 61 15.99 5.91 2.43
CA PHE A 61 16.78 6.97 3.06
C PHE A 61 17.71 6.42 4.14
N ALA A 62 18.95 6.90 4.16
CA ALA A 62 19.90 6.72 5.24
C ALA A 62 20.62 8.05 5.51
N GLY A 63 20.76 8.42 6.78
CA GLY A 63 21.39 9.69 7.16
C GLY A 63 21.02 10.17 8.55
N ALA A 64 21.48 11.38 8.89
CA ALA A 64 21.19 11.98 10.19
C ALA A 64 20.10 13.05 10.08
N ILE A 65 19.24 13.13 11.12
CA ILE A 65 18.26 14.20 11.33
C ILE A 65 18.19 14.49 12.85
N GLY A 66 18.62 15.68 13.27
CA GLY A 66 18.74 16.03 14.68
C GLY A 66 19.59 15.05 15.48
N VAL A 67 19.02 14.48 16.53
CA VAL A 67 19.69 13.46 17.35
C VAL A 67 19.61 12.04 16.78
N TRP A 68 18.90 11.87 15.66
CA TRP A 68 18.62 10.59 15.03
C TRP A 68 19.66 10.27 13.94
N ASN A 69 20.19 9.08 13.97
CA ASN A 69 20.94 8.48 12.90
C ASN A 69 20.12 7.35 12.30
N ILE A 70 19.53 7.63 11.16
CA ILE A 70 18.68 6.72 10.41
C ILE A 70 19.58 5.76 9.65
N ASN A 71 19.60 4.51 10.02
CA ASN A 71 20.40 3.51 9.31
C ASN A 71 19.73 3.11 8.00
N VAL A 72 18.42 2.82 8.05
CA VAL A 72 17.61 2.53 6.88
C VAL A 72 16.17 2.92 7.19
N THR A 73 15.56 3.70 6.32
CA THR A 73 14.10 3.83 6.24
C THR A 73 13.69 3.52 4.82
N THR A 74 12.89 2.48 4.66
CA THR A 74 12.40 2.02 3.36
C THR A 74 10.89 2.13 3.34
N GLY A 75 10.38 2.87 2.37
CA GLY A 75 8.97 2.86 2.01
C GLY A 75 8.80 2.11 0.69
N VAL A 76 7.86 1.17 0.64
CA VAL A 76 7.59 0.36 -0.55
C VAL A 76 6.10 0.35 -0.85
N THR A 77 5.78 0.56 -2.12
CA THR A 77 4.42 0.51 -2.63
C THR A 77 4.37 -0.17 -4.02
N SER A 78 3.26 -0.13 -4.69
CA SER A 78 3.14 -0.62 -6.06
C SER A 78 4.05 0.18 -7.03
N PRO A 79 4.82 -0.44 -7.97
CA PRO A 79 4.70 -1.81 -8.46
C PRO A 79 5.51 -2.85 -7.66
N VAL A 80 6.32 -2.46 -6.70
CA VAL A 80 7.14 -3.40 -5.91
C VAL A 80 6.23 -4.35 -5.13
N THR A 81 5.17 -3.81 -4.51
CA THR A 81 4.10 -4.62 -3.92
C THR A 81 3.12 -5.08 -4.99
N VAL A 82 2.68 -6.33 -4.90
CA VAL A 82 1.79 -6.95 -5.89
C VAL A 82 0.33 -6.58 -5.61
N GLY A 83 -0.42 -6.28 -6.68
CA GLY A 83 -1.86 -6.05 -6.63
C GLY A 83 -2.28 -4.69 -7.20
N PRO A 84 -3.57 -4.55 -7.61
CA PRO A 84 -4.11 -3.31 -8.13
C PRO A 84 -4.46 -2.29 -7.04
N TYR A 85 -4.55 -2.74 -5.78
CA TYR A 85 -4.87 -1.91 -4.61
C TYR A 85 -3.61 -1.47 -3.89
N PRO A 86 -3.66 -0.32 -3.19
CA PRO A 86 -2.52 0.17 -2.42
C PRO A 86 -2.10 -0.84 -1.35
N HIS A 87 -0.82 -1.13 -1.35
CA HIS A 87 -0.15 -1.92 -0.33
C HIS A 87 1.12 -1.17 0.04
N LEU A 88 1.14 -0.56 1.22
CA LEU A 88 2.25 0.22 1.71
C LEU A 88 3.00 -0.55 2.79
N ILE A 89 4.31 -0.60 2.65
CA ILE A 89 5.22 -1.11 3.68
C ILE A 89 6.18 0.03 4.03
N LEU A 90 6.23 0.39 5.31
CA LEU A 90 7.19 1.33 5.88
C LEU A 90 8.03 0.59 6.90
N SER A 91 9.34 0.50 6.69
CA SER A 91 10.27 -0.16 7.61
C SER A 91 11.43 0.78 7.94
N SER A 92 11.75 0.93 9.21
CA SER A 92 12.82 1.80 9.67
C SER A 92 13.67 1.17 10.77
N THR A 93 14.96 1.50 10.78
CA THR A 93 15.90 1.21 11.86
C THR A 93 16.56 2.51 12.29
N ASP A 94 16.17 3.00 13.45
CA ASP A 94 16.47 4.33 13.93
C ASP A 94 17.31 4.28 15.19
N ASN A 95 18.48 4.92 15.16
CA ASN A 95 19.38 5.06 16.31
C ASN A 95 19.38 6.51 16.78
N SER A 96 19.10 6.74 18.07
CA SER A 96 19.25 8.06 18.65
C SER A 96 20.53 8.17 19.46
N THR A 97 21.16 9.33 19.43
CA THR A 97 22.32 9.70 20.28
C THR A 97 21.89 10.32 21.61
N GLY A 98 20.60 10.63 21.78
CA GLY A 98 20.02 11.25 22.94
C GLY A 98 18.49 11.11 22.97
N ALA A 99 17.84 11.84 23.88
CA ALA A 99 16.39 11.93 23.92
C ALA A 99 15.87 12.72 22.71
N GLY A 100 14.77 12.28 22.13
CA GLY A 100 14.13 12.94 20.99
C GLY A 100 12.91 12.19 20.48
N THR A 101 12.18 12.85 19.60
CA THR A 101 11.01 12.27 18.90
C THR A 101 11.28 12.29 17.40
N LEU A 102 11.00 11.21 16.74
CA LEU A 102 11.07 11.07 15.28
C LEU A 102 9.71 10.65 14.75
N ARG A 103 9.15 11.43 13.85
CA ARG A 103 7.96 11.05 13.08
C ARG A 103 8.41 10.62 11.70
N VAL A 104 7.94 9.45 11.28
CA VAL A 104 8.19 8.91 9.94
C VAL A 104 6.87 8.62 9.27
N ARG A 105 6.71 9.09 8.05
CA ARG A 105 5.53 8.91 7.20
C ARG A 105 5.95 8.37 5.85
N PHE A 106 5.20 7.42 5.36
CA PHE A 106 5.29 6.98 3.98
C PHE A 106 3.92 6.97 3.37
N TYR A 107 3.74 7.65 2.25
CA TYR A 107 2.45 7.79 1.61
C TYR A 107 2.52 7.72 0.09
N ASP A 108 1.42 7.25 -0.49
CA ASP A 108 1.21 7.17 -1.93
C ASP A 108 -0.27 7.40 -2.24
N ASN A 109 -0.58 7.79 -3.48
CA ASN A 109 -1.94 7.97 -3.92
C ASN A 109 -2.50 6.69 -4.54
N ALA A 110 -3.69 6.31 -4.11
CA ALA A 110 -4.41 5.16 -4.63
C ALA A 110 -5.07 5.50 -5.97
N ASN A 111 -4.77 4.71 -6.99
CA ASN A 111 -5.32 4.91 -8.34
C ASN A 111 -6.72 4.30 -8.54
N LEU A 112 -7.21 3.51 -7.59
CA LEU A 112 -8.53 2.88 -7.62
C LEU A 112 -9.43 3.44 -6.53
N ALA A 113 -10.72 3.59 -6.83
CA ALA A 113 -11.71 3.96 -5.81
C ALA A 113 -11.90 2.83 -4.79
N ALA A 114 -12.14 3.23 -3.54
CA ALA A 114 -12.49 2.34 -2.43
C ALA A 114 -13.95 2.57 -2.03
N VAL A 115 -14.76 1.52 -1.93
CA VAL A 115 -16.18 1.61 -1.56
C VAL A 115 -16.47 0.61 -0.44
N GLY A 116 -16.78 1.11 0.76
CA GLY A 116 -17.03 0.27 1.92
C GLY A 116 -15.85 -0.66 2.24
N THR A 117 -14.64 -0.22 1.92
CA THR A 117 -13.41 -1.00 2.00
C THR A 117 -12.79 -0.86 3.38
N VAL A 118 -12.25 -1.94 3.91
CA VAL A 118 -11.43 -1.93 5.13
C VAL A 118 -9.95 -2.07 4.77
N ILE A 119 -9.07 -1.49 5.57
CA ILE A 119 -7.63 -1.71 5.46
C ILE A 119 -7.21 -2.68 6.56
N GLY A 120 -6.52 -3.75 6.17
CA GLY A 120 -5.73 -4.55 7.10
C GLY A 120 -4.40 -3.84 7.36
N ALA A 121 -3.99 -3.74 8.62
CA ALA A 121 -2.71 -3.19 8.99
C ALA A 121 -2.01 -4.05 10.03
N SER A 122 -0.69 -4.13 9.90
CA SER A 122 0.18 -4.74 10.90
C SER A 122 1.30 -3.79 11.26
N VAL A 123 1.69 -3.79 12.53
CA VAL A 123 2.89 -3.12 13.01
C VAL A 123 3.70 -4.09 13.85
N GLY A 124 5.01 -4.00 13.74
CA GLY A 124 5.94 -4.79 14.55
C GLY A 124 7.32 -4.17 14.61
N GLY A 125 8.11 -4.61 15.57
CA GLY A 125 9.47 -4.11 15.71
C GLY A 125 10.08 -4.36 17.08
N THR A 126 11.06 -3.55 17.41
CA THR A 126 11.72 -3.55 18.71
C THR A 126 11.83 -2.13 19.24
N LEU A 127 11.41 -1.90 20.46
CA LEU A 127 11.58 -0.63 21.16
C LEU A 127 12.85 -0.69 22.02
N VAL A 128 13.65 0.36 21.97
CA VAL A 128 14.84 0.53 22.79
C VAL A 128 14.56 0.26 24.27
N ASN A 129 15.49 -0.41 24.94
CA ASN A 129 15.34 -0.71 26.38
C ASN A 129 15.59 0.52 27.25
N ARG A 130 14.64 1.47 27.23
CA ARG A 130 14.64 2.68 28.05
C ARG A 130 13.22 3.02 28.51
N ALA A 131 13.06 3.19 29.81
CA ALA A 131 11.78 3.57 30.41
C ALA A 131 11.31 4.92 29.84
N GLY A 132 10.01 5.02 29.50
CA GLY A 132 9.38 6.21 28.93
C GLY A 132 9.59 6.38 27.42
N SER A 133 10.36 5.49 26.76
CA SER A 133 10.37 5.42 25.31
C SER A 133 9.08 4.78 24.80
N ASN A 134 8.61 5.21 23.64
CA ASN A 134 7.39 4.68 23.05
C ASN A 134 7.40 4.69 21.52
N VAL A 135 6.49 3.91 20.94
CA VAL A 135 6.11 3.94 19.53
C VAL A 135 4.61 4.11 19.43
N ASP A 136 4.17 5.23 18.85
CA ASP A 136 2.82 5.44 18.37
C ASP A 136 2.78 5.15 16.86
N TRP A 137 1.67 4.64 16.36
CA TRP A 137 1.52 4.38 14.93
C TRP A 137 0.08 4.54 14.47
N ASP A 138 -0.12 4.83 13.21
CA ASP A 138 -1.45 4.90 12.60
C ASP A 138 -1.38 4.72 11.08
N VAL A 139 -2.55 4.47 10.48
CA VAL A 139 -2.77 4.48 9.04
C VAL A 139 -3.84 5.49 8.71
N TYR A 140 -3.59 6.32 7.70
CA TYR A 140 -4.48 7.42 7.31
C TYR A 140 -4.95 7.27 5.87
N VAL A 141 -6.19 7.71 5.64
CA VAL A 141 -6.75 7.94 4.31
C VAL A 141 -7.13 9.42 4.21
N ASN A 142 -6.53 10.14 3.25
CA ASN A 142 -6.71 11.59 3.10
C ASN A 142 -6.49 12.37 4.43
N ALA A 143 -5.43 12.01 5.16
CA ALA A 143 -5.08 12.57 6.47
C ALA A 143 -6.10 12.29 7.61
N VAL A 144 -7.08 11.41 7.39
CA VAL A 144 -8.01 10.94 8.43
C VAL A 144 -7.54 9.59 8.95
N SER A 145 -7.31 9.49 10.28
CA SER A 145 -6.99 8.21 10.94
C SER A 145 -8.11 7.21 10.70
N ILE A 146 -7.74 6.01 10.27
CA ILE A 146 -8.69 4.92 10.03
C ILE A 146 -8.55 3.77 11.04
N MET A 147 -7.45 3.73 11.80
CA MET A 147 -7.26 2.72 12.85
C MET A 147 -7.97 3.09 14.15
N GLY A 148 -8.38 4.35 14.32
CA GLY A 148 -9.18 4.79 15.45
C GLY A 148 -8.44 4.73 16.79
N ASN A 149 -7.22 5.21 16.85
CA ASN A 149 -6.34 5.19 18.02
C ASN A 149 -5.72 3.79 18.29
N PRO A 150 -4.78 3.36 17.42
CA PRO A 150 -4.12 2.07 17.55
C PRO A 150 -3.25 2.00 18.82
N ALA A 151 -2.79 0.77 19.14
CA ALA A 151 -1.99 0.51 20.33
C ALA A 151 -0.69 1.34 20.33
N ASN A 152 -0.42 1.99 21.46
CA ASN A 152 0.86 2.62 21.77
C ASN A 152 1.76 1.60 22.50
N PHE A 153 2.98 1.41 21.99
CA PHE A 153 3.95 0.49 22.59
C PHE A 153 4.90 1.25 23.49
N THR A 154 4.75 1.06 24.79
CA THR A 154 5.56 1.71 25.84
C THR A 154 6.49 0.76 26.58
N THR A 155 6.36 -0.55 26.32
CA THR A 155 7.19 -1.59 26.93
C THR A 155 8.41 -1.86 26.05
N PRO A 156 9.64 -1.72 26.56
CA PRO A 156 10.85 -2.07 25.84
C PRO A 156 10.86 -3.50 25.35
N GLY A 157 11.49 -3.74 24.20
CA GLY A 157 11.61 -5.05 23.60
C GLY A 157 10.77 -5.22 22.34
N ALA A 158 10.51 -6.46 21.95
CA ALA A 158 9.73 -6.77 20.76
C ALA A 158 8.25 -6.48 20.95
N PHE A 159 7.63 -5.93 19.91
CA PHE A 159 6.20 -5.68 19.86
C PHE A 159 5.61 -6.06 18.50
N SER A 160 4.34 -6.44 18.47
CA SER A 160 3.59 -6.62 17.24
C SER A 160 2.09 -6.56 17.47
N VAL A 161 1.34 -6.05 16.47
CA VAL A 161 -0.12 -6.12 16.44
C VAL A 161 -0.60 -6.19 14.99
N ASN A 162 -1.71 -6.91 14.78
CA ASN A 162 -2.47 -6.90 13.54
C ASN A 162 -3.87 -6.37 13.85
N THR A 163 -4.38 -5.49 13.01
CA THR A 163 -5.70 -4.88 13.16
C THR A 163 -6.34 -4.56 11.82
N THR A 164 -7.60 -4.21 11.87
CA THR A 164 -8.36 -3.71 10.71
C THR A 164 -8.94 -2.35 11.04
N GLY A 165 -8.80 -1.42 10.09
CA GLY A 165 -9.37 -0.09 10.21
C GLY A 165 -10.88 -0.06 10.02
N ALA A 166 -11.46 1.11 10.26
CA ALA A 166 -12.85 1.37 9.97
C ALA A 166 -13.12 1.32 8.45
N PRO A 167 -14.30 0.86 8.01
CA PRO A 167 -14.67 0.93 6.60
C PRO A 167 -14.67 2.37 6.09
N PHE A 168 -14.15 2.58 4.88
CA PHE A 168 -14.14 3.90 4.24
C PHE A 168 -14.59 3.84 2.78
N THR A 169 -14.99 4.98 2.25
CA THR A 169 -15.35 5.14 0.84
C THR A 169 -14.66 6.38 0.28
N GLN A 170 -13.87 6.22 -0.77
CA GLN A 170 -13.14 7.29 -1.43
C GLN A 170 -13.13 7.09 -2.95
N ALA A 171 -13.18 8.20 -3.69
CA ALA A 171 -12.89 8.19 -5.13
C ALA A 171 -11.40 7.86 -5.38
N ALA A 172 -11.05 7.45 -6.58
CA ALA A 172 -9.65 7.29 -6.98
C ALA A 172 -8.86 8.59 -6.77
N GLY A 173 -7.57 8.45 -6.46
CA GLY A 173 -6.68 9.58 -6.15
C GLY A 173 -6.62 9.94 -4.66
N TYR A 174 -7.21 9.13 -3.76
CA TYR A 174 -7.01 9.32 -2.33
C TYR A 174 -5.59 8.94 -1.90
N THR A 175 -5.09 9.60 -0.85
CA THR A 175 -3.79 9.28 -0.26
C THR A 175 -3.95 8.20 0.81
N LEU A 176 -3.14 7.15 0.73
CA LEU A 176 -2.91 6.19 1.81
C LEU A 176 -1.56 6.50 2.45
N MET A 177 -1.50 6.52 3.80
CA MET A 177 -0.30 6.87 4.54
C MET A 177 -0.12 5.97 5.75
N ASN A 178 1.09 5.41 5.91
CA ASN A 178 1.57 4.80 7.13
C ASN A 178 2.37 5.83 7.93
N GLU A 179 2.12 5.97 9.21
CA GLU A 179 2.86 6.85 10.12
C GLU A 179 3.28 6.09 11.37
N PHE A 180 4.49 6.35 11.85
CA PHE A 180 4.85 6.11 13.24
C PHE A 180 5.55 7.31 13.85
N ILE A 181 5.41 7.44 15.17
CA ILE A 181 6.11 8.42 15.99
C ILE A 181 6.90 7.64 17.03
N LEU A 182 8.22 7.72 16.93
CA LEU A 182 9.15 7.06 17.82
C LEU A 182 9.71 8.08 18.80
N THR A 183 9.54 7.83 20.10
CA THR A 183 10.11 8.68 21.16
C THR A 183 11.14 7.88 21.93
N HIS A 184 12.36 8.40 22.00
CA HIS A 184 13.42 7.90 22.87
C HIS A 184 13.69 8.87 24.01
N THR A 185 13.83 8.36 25.22
CA THR A 185 14.22 9.12 26.43
C THR A 185 15.74 9.18 26.62
N GLY A 186 16.50 8.65 25.69
CA GLY A 186 17.96 8.63 25.65
C GLY A 186 18.47 7.89 24.43
N SER A 187 19.79 7.66 24.38
CA SER A 187 20.42 6.99 23.23
C SER A 187 19.98 5.51 23.13
N GLY A 188 19.88 5.03 21.88
CA GLY A 188 19.58 3.62 21.61
C GLY A 188 18.97 3.40 20.24
N THR A 189 18.67 2.15 19.92
CA THR A 189 18.15 1.76 18.61
C THR A 189 16.77 1.13 18.75
N SER A 190 15.87 1.50 17.87
CA SER A 190 14.56 0.86 17.69
C SER A 190 14.35 0.49 16.23
N THR A 191 13.50 -0.51 16.01
CA THR A 191 13.02 -0.87 14.68
C THR A 191 11.50 -0.78 14.65
N VAL A 192 10.94 -0.29 13.55
CA VAL A 192 9.49 -0.23 13.34
C VAL A 192 9.20 -0.67 11.91
N THR A 193 8.25 -1.56 11.74
CA THR A 193 7.70 -1.90 10.42
C THR A 193 6.18 -1.79 10.49
N ILE A 194 5.59 -1.02 9.57
CA ILE A 194 4.14 -0.92 9.38
C ILE A 194 3.83 -1.42 7.98
N GLU A 195 2.87 -2.31 7.90
CA GLU A 195 2.30 -2.77 6.63
C GLU A 195 0.81 -2.44 6.63
N SER A 196 0.32 -1.82 5.55
CA SER A 196 -1.09 -1.58 5.34
C SER A 196 -1.52 -2.03 3.95
N GLN A 197 -2.60 -2.77 3.88
CA GLN A 197 -3.10 -3.37 2.66
C GLN A 197 -4.60 -3.23 2.55
N ILE A 198 -5.07 -2.86 1.35
CA ILE A 198 -6.47 -2.95 0.98
C ILE A 198 -6.72 -4.34 0.38
N PRO A 199 -7.53 -5.19 1.01
CA PRO A 199 -7.87 -6.49 0.46
C PRO A 199 -8.59 -6.35 -0.89
N GLU A 200 -8.30 -7.24 -1.83
CA GLU A 200 -9.03 -7.29 -3.09
C GLU A 200 -10.53 -7.58 -2.84
N PRO A 201 -11.44 -6.84 -3.50
CA PRO A 201 -12.85 -7.11 -3.36
C PRO A 201 -13.18 -8.55 -3.75
N ALA A 202 -13.98 -9.23 -2.94
CA ALA A 202 -14.48 -10.59 -3.23
C ALA A 202 -15.22 -10.68 -4.59
N SER A 203 -15.59 -9.54 -5.16
CA SER A 203 -16.17 -9.45 -6.50
C SER A 203 -15.27 -9.99 -7.62
N LEU A 204 -13.93 -9.86 -7.50
CA LEU A 204 -13.00 -10.45 -8.47
C LEU A 204 -12.99 -11.97 -8.38
N LEU A 205 -13.02 -12.53 -7.17
CA LEU A 205 -13.13 -13.96 -6.95
C LEU A 205 -14.47 -14.48 -7.51
N LEU A 206 -15.56 -13.75 -7.26
CA LEU A 206 -16.92 -14.11 -7.73
C LEU A 206 -17.00 -14.04 -9.26
N LEU A 207 -16.38 -13.04 -9.88
CA LEU A 207 -16.29 -12.90 -11.33
C LEU A 207 -15.50 -14.08 -11.93
N GLY A 208 -14.36 -14.44 -11.35
CA GLY A 208 -13.55 -15.59 -11.75
C GLY A 208 -14.35 -16.90 -11.64
N ALA A 209 -15.01 -17.13 -10.53
CA ALA A 209 -15.87 -18.30 -10.32
C ALA A 209 -17.06 -18.33 -11.30
N GLY A 210 -17.67 -17.16 -11.57
CA GLY A 210 -18.76 -17.01 -12.54
C GLY A 210 -18.32 -17.36 -13.97
N LEU A 211 -17.14 -16.90 -14.41
CA LEU A 211 -16.57 -17.21 -15.72
C LEU A 211 -16.24 -18.70 -15.86
N ILE A 212 -15.69 -19.30 -14.81
CA ILE A 212 -15.43 -20.75 -14.77
C ILE A 212 -16.75 -21.53 -14.88
N GLY A 213 -17.78 -21.13 -14.11
CA GLY A 213 -19.12 -21.74 -14.17
C GLY A 213 -19.74 -21.67 -15.57
N LEU A 214 -19.63 -20.52 -16.23
CA LEU A 214 -20.08 -20.34 -17.62
C LEU A 214 -19.30 -21.23 -18.61
N GLY A 215 -17.99 -21.39 -18.42
CA GLY A 215 -17.15 -22.28 -19.22
C GLY A 215 -17.61 -23.74 -19.13
N PHE A 216 -17.92 -24.22 -17.94
CA PHE A 216 -18.43 -25.57 -17.73
C PHE A 216 -19.84 -25.77 -18.29
N SER A 217 -20.73 -24.76 -18.19
CA SER A 217 -22.09 -24.86 -18.72
C SER A 217 -22.13 -24.99 -20.25
N ARG A 218 -21.24 -24.31 -20.95
CA ARG A 218 -21.09 -24.41 -22.42
C ARG A 218 -20.60 -25.80 -22.88
N ARG A 219 -19.69 -26.44 -22.12
CA ARG A 219 -19.20 -27.78 -22.46
C ARG A 219 -20.28 -28.87 -22.35
N ARG A 220 -21.27 -28.71 -21.48
CA ARG A 220 -22.37 -29.69 -21.31
C ARG A 220 -23.36 -29.66 -22.48
N LYS A 221 -23.61 -28.49 -23.11
CA LYS A 221 -24.53 -28.38 -24.26
C LYS A 221 -23.98 -28.92 -25.58
N GLY A 222 -22.67 -29.14 -25.69
CA GLY A 222 -22.04 -29.68 -26.90
C GLY A 222 -22.01 -31.21 -27.00
N LYS A 223 -22.58 -31.96 -26.03
CA LYS A 223 -22.57 -33.44 -26.03
C LYS A 223 -23.95 -34.08 -26.29
N THR A 224 -24.98 -33.28 -26.63
CA THR A 224 -26.31 -33.74 -26.98
C THR A 224 -26.67 -33.36 -28.43
N ALA A 225 -25.84 -33.77 -29.39
CA ALA A 225 -26.16 -33.76 -30.82
C ALA A 225 -25.58 -35.01 -31.48
#